data_625771929f93e45ed1f19b1b6dbc7081
#
_entry.id   625771929f93e45ed1f19b1b6dbc7081
#
_cell.length_a   1.000
_cell.length_b   1.000
_cell.length_c   1.000
_cell.angle_alpha   90.00
_cell.angle_beta   90.00
_cell.angle_gamma   90.00
#
_symmetry.space_group_name_H-M   'P 1'
#
loop_
_entity.id
_entity.type
_entity.pdbx_description
1 polymer ?
#
loop_
_entity_poly.entity_id
_entity_poly.type
_entity_poly.pdbx_seq_one_letter_code
_entity_poly.pdbx_strand_id
1 'polypeptide(L)'
;MSDAQPGGDATDSASSGGMEHDHAGHDGPGYTTPQAAIEQSEPEEVAYVMGLYVGTDVDAPDFLGVVDVDSDSDTYSEIVDRVEMPNRGDELHHFGWNACSSSCHMDGLERQHLIVPGQRSSRIHVIDTKDRREPELEKVIEPEEVFDHDLSAPHTVHCIPDGQILISMLGDADGDLPGGFLSLNDDFEVEGRWEPPGEIEMNYDFWYQPRHNVMISSEWAAPKTYYPGFDLEDVEAGNYGQRLHVWDWEEGTVEQTIDLGEEGLIPLETRFLHSPESTHGYVGAALSSNVFHFYEAAGGEYRADNVIDVAAREHDDWEMPVPGLVTDLLVSMDDRYLFFSNWLHGDVRMYDVSDPSNPRLADQLWAGGNFGPRHPIEGEREVVGGPQMLQLSLDGERLYWTTSLFSSWDNQFYPEEAEKGSVMLKANVDPRKGTMSLDEDFLVDFGDLPDGPARGHEIRWPDGDCTSDVWQ
;
A
#
# COMPACT_ATOMS: atom_id res chain seq x y z
N MET A 1 23.66 82.32 -8.13
CA MET A 1 22.88 82.27 -6.91
C MET A 1 21.92 81.10 -7.04
N SER A 2 22.07 80.12 -6.11
CA SER A 2 21.17 79.12 -5.69
C SER A 2 20.89 77.94 -6.70
N ASP A 3 21.47 76.94 -6.61
CA ASP A 3 21.32 75.62 -5.99
C ASP A 3 20.29 74.76 -6.68
N ALA A 4 20.79 73.69 -7.34
CA ALA A 4 20.08 72.58 -7.81
C ALA A 4 20.59 71.30 -7.07
N GLN A 5 19.68 70.54 -6.53
CA GLN A 5 19.97 69.23 -5.93
C GLN A 5 19.47 68.11 -6.88
N PRO A 6 20.19 66.99 -6.99
CA PRO A 6 19.80 65.90 -7.83
C PRO A 6 18.92 64.89 -7.09
N GLY A 7 17.95 64.34 -7.84
CA GLY A 7 17.07 63.30 -7.39
C GLY A 7 17.78 61.94 -7.29
N GLY A 8 17.48 61.20 -6.21
CA GLY A 8 17.96 59.84 -6.00
C GLY A 8 17.08 58.82 -6.68
N ASP A 9 17.71 57.91 -7.34
CA ASP A 9 17.13 56.67 -7.88
C ASP A 9 16.78 55.71 -6.73
N ALA A 10 15.52 55.38 -6.63
CA ALA A 10 15.05 54.28 -5.76
C ALA A 10 14.97 52.99 -6.59
N THR A 11 15.93 52.13 -6.39
CA THR A 11 15.83 50.74 -6.86
C THR A 11 14.90 50.00 -5.93
N ASP A 12 13.72 49.65 -6.45
CA ASP A 12 12.79 48.70 -5.84
C ASP A 12 13.39 47.29 -5.90
N SER A 13 13.87 46.79 -4.77
CA SER A 13 14.20 45.39 -4.57
C SER A 13 12.94 44.68 -4.09
N ALA A 14 12.28 43.96 -5.00
CA ALA A 14 11.26 43.01 -4.64
C ALA A 14 11.90 41.92 -3.79
N SER A 15 11.61 41.91 -2.49
CA SER A 15 11.88 40.81 -1.59
C SER A 15 10.86 39.73 -1.89
N SER A 16 11.31 38.59 -2.41
CA SER A 16 10.60 37.34 -2.37
C SER A 16 10.43 36.95 -0.89
N GLY A 17 9.27 37.19 -0.34
CA GLY A 17 8.88 36.69 0.97
C GLY A 17 8.61 35.18 0.84
N GLY A 18 9.60 34.38 1.15
CA GLY A 18 9.37 33.00 1.51
C GLY A 18 8.51 33.02 2.79
N MET A 19 7.36 32.37 2.78
CA MET A 19 6.63 32.07 3.98
C MET A 19 7.49 31.12 4.79
N GLU A 20 8.16 31.62 5.82
CA GLU A 20 8.65 30.79 6.91
C GLU A 20 7.39 30.31 7.66
N HIS A 21 7.01 29.05 7.44
CA HIS A 21 6.02 28.41 8.29
C HIS A 21 6.62 28.24 9.70
N ASP A 22 6.02 28.93 10.64
CA ASP A 22 6.39 28.89 12.06
C ASP A 22 5.92 27.52 12.61
N HIS A 23 6.83 26.57 12.83
CA HIS A 23 6.57 25.20 13.31
C HIS A 23 6.30 25.10 14.81
N ALA A 24 5.64 26.07 15.41
CA ALA A 24 5.30 26.06 16.83
C ALA A 24 3.86 25.59 17.06
N GLY A 25 3.70 24.32 17.47
CA GLY A 25 2.44 23.77 18.00
C GLY A 25 1.55 23.19 16.92
N HIS A 26 1.87 22.01 16.48
CA HIS A 26 1.06 21.21 15.56
C HIS A 26 0.27 20.19 16.41
N ASP A 27 -1.05 20.29 16.46
CA ASP A 27 -1.94 19.42 17.23
C ASP A 27 -2.74 18.45 16.32
N GLY A 28 -2.44 18.36 15.01
CA GLY A 28 -3.08 17.47 14.04
C GLY A 28 -2.34 16.12 13.86
N PRO A 29 -2.93 15.16 13.13
CA PRO A 29 -2.36 13.84 12.92
C PRO A 29 -1.12 13.86 12.02
N GLY A 30 -0.23 12.88 12.22
CA GLY A 30 0.96 12.66 11.38
C GLY A 30 2.06 13.70 11.57
N TYR A 31 2.74 14.02 10.49
CA TYR A 31 3.95 14.85 10.48
C TYR A 31 3.82 16.00 9.50
N THR A 32 4.52 17.11 9.77
CA THR A 32 4.45 18.30 8.90
C THR A 32 5.21 18.13 7.57
N THR A 33 6.17 17.25 7.51
CA THR A 33 6.97 16.95 6.31
C THR A 33 7.50 15.51 6.35
N PRO A 34 7.88 14.90 5.20
CA PRO A 34 8.56 13.61 5.17
C PRO A 34 9.83 13.58 6.03
N GLN A 35 10.61 14.67 6.03
CA GLN A 35 11.81 14.78 6.86
C GLN A 35 11.47 14.79 8.35
N ALA A 36 10.37 15.43 8.75
CA ALA A 36 9.90 15.40 10.14
C ALA A 36 9.46 13.98 10.54
N ALA A 37 8.84 13.23 9.64
CA ALA A 37 8.50 11.83 9.87
C ALA A 37 9.74 10.99 10.16
N ILE A 38 10.81 11.14 9.34
CA ILE A 38 12.08 10.43 9.55
C ILE A 38 12.74 10.80 10.90
N GLU A 39 12.72 12.09 11.28
CA GLU A 39 13.48 12.59 12.42
C GLU A 39 12.76 12.46 13.76
N GLN A 40 11.43 12.38 13.75
CA GLN A 40 10.60 12.45 14.96
C GLN A 40 9.86 11.14 15.25
N SER A 41 9.79 10.20 14.29
CA SER A 41 9.20 8.90 14.56
C SER A 41 10.04 8.12 15.56
N GLU A 42 9.35 7.46 16.49
CA GLU A 42 9.97 6.46 17.36
C GLU A 42 9.87 5.09 16.65
N PRO A 43 10.75 4.14 16.98
CA PRO A 43 10.61 2.77 16.49
C PRO A 43 9.24 2.19 16.88
N GLU A 44 8.64 1.44 15.97
CA GLU A 44 7.36 0.78 16.19
C GLU A 44 7.45 -0.29 17.29
N GLU A 45 6.50 -0.27 18.23
CA GLU A 45 6.39 -1.27 19.31
C GLU A 45 5.41 -2.39 18.94
N VAL A 46 4.38 -2.07 18.14
CA VAL A 46 3.37 -3.02 17.66
C VAL A 46 3.12 -2.81 16.17
N ALA A 47 2.82 -3.90 15.47
CA ALA A 47 2.30 -3.89 14.12
C ALA A 47 0.91 -4.54 14.08
N TYR A 48 0.03 -3.96 13.27
CA TYR A 48 -1.27 -4.56 12.94
C TYR A 48 -1.14 -5.33 11.65
N VAL A 49 -1.63 -6.57 11.64
CA VAL A 49 -1.55 -7.47 10.48
C VAL A 49 -2.89 -8.14 10.27
N MET A 50 -3.39 -8.16 9.03
CA MET A 50 -4.58 -8.93 8.69
C MET A 50 -4.29 -10.42 8.78
N GLY A 51 -5.14 -11.14 9.50
CA GLY A 51 -5.13 -12.60 9.58
C GLY A 51 -6.38 -13.18 8.90
N LEU A 52 -6.19 -14.07 7.94
CA LEU A 52 -7.21 -14.55 7.02
C LEU A 52 -7.41 -16.05 7.17
N TYR A 53 -8.67 -16.48 7.33
CA TYR A 53 -9.06 -17.89 7.27
C TYR A 53 -9.76 -18.27 5.96
N VAL A 54 -10.13 -17.29 5.14
CA VAL A 54 -10.70 -17.54 3.82
C VAL A 54 -9.75 -18.40 2.98
N GLY A 55 -10.28 -19.43 2.35
CA GLY A 55 -9.50 -20.35 1.52
C GLY A 55 -8.66 -21.39 2.29
N THR A 56 -8.76 -21.42 3.63
CA THR A 56 -8.26 -22.51 4.49
C THR A 56 -9.40 -23.46 4.88
N ASP A 57 -9.10 -24.56 5.58
CA ASP A 57 -10.11 -25.48 6.15
C ASP A 57 -10.63 -25.01 7.53
N VAL A 58 -10.20 -23.85 8.01
CA VAL A 58 -10.58 -23.30 9.31
C VAL A 58 -11.91 -22.54 9.20
N ASP A 59 -12.90 -22.93 10.01
CA ASP A 59 -14.22 -22.29 10.08
C ASP A 59 -14.24 -21.19 11.16
N ALA A 60 -13.43 -20.15 10.98
CA ALA A 60 -13.33 -19.00 11.87
C ALA A 60 -13.47 -17.66 11.07
N PRO A 61 -13.80 -16.55 11.73
CA PRO A 61 -13.75 -15.24 11.10
C PRO A 61 -12.32 -14.77 10.94
N ASP A 62 -12.06 -13.94 9.92
CA ASP A 62 -10.80 -13.23 9.78
C ASP A 62 -10.59 -12.27 10.96
N PHE A 63 -9.38 -11.80 11.17
CA PHE A 63 -9.02 -10.97 12.32
C PHE A 63 -7.95 -9.93 12.01
N LEU A 64 -7.88 -8.89 12.82
CA LEU A 64 -6.72 -8.01 12.92
C LEU A 64 -5.82 -8.54 14.04
N GLY A 65 -4.61 -8.97 13.73
CA GLY A 65 -3.60 -9.37 14.70
C GLY A 65 -2.77 -8.19 15.18
N VAL A 66 -2.45 -8.16 16.47
CA VAL A 66 -1.48 -7.24 17.07
C VAL A 66 -0.18 -8.00 17.29
N VAL A 67 0.86 -7.64 16.54
CA VAL A 67 2.19 -8.27 16.61
C VAL A 67 3.11 -7.38 17.42
N ASP A 68 3.82 -7.96 18.39
CA ASP A 68 4.87 -7.27 19.12
C ASP A 68 6.15 -7.21 18.26
N VAL A 69 6.53 -5.99 17.87
CA VAL A 69 7.71 -5.75 17.01
C VAL A 69 8.85 -5.03 17.75
N ASP A 70 8.69 -4.80 19.06
CA ASP A 70 9.73 -4.25 19.93
C ASP A 70 10.81 -5.33 20.21
N SER A 71 12.00 -5.16 19.66
CA SER A 71 13.12 -6.09 19.82
C SER A 71 13.63 -6.25 21.26
N ASP A 72 13.24 -5.36 22.17
CA ASP A 72 13.59 -5.43 23.59
C ASP A 72 12.48 -6.13 24.41
N SER A 73 11.36 -6.50 23.80
CA SER A 73 10.22 -7.17 24.44
C SER A 73 10.44 -8.69 24.60
N ASP A 74 9.91 -9.25 25.69
CA ASP A 74 9.90 -10.71 25.91
C ASP A 74 8.95 -11.45 24.94
N THR A 75 8.03 -10.73 24.26
CA THR A 75 7.05 -11.24 23.28
C THR A 75 7.36 -10.81 21.84
N TYR A 76 8.61 -10.41 21.59
CA TYR A 76 9.05 -10.04 20.24
C TYR A 76 8.71 -11.13 19.20
N SER A 77 8.14 -10.73 18.06
CA SER A 77 7.62 -11.58 17.00
C SER A 77 6.40 -12.47 17.35
N GLU A 78 5.69 -12.20 18.45
CA GLU A 78 4.47 -12.91 18.80
C GLU A 78 3.21 -12.08 18.48
N ILE A 79 2.10 -12.76 18.13
CA ILE A 79 0.77 -12.14 18.07
C ILE A 79 0.27 -12.07 19.52
N VAL A 80 0.22 -10.85 20.07
CA VAL A 80 -0.11 -10.61 21.48
C VAL A 80 -1.59 -10.37 21.74
N ASP A 81 -2.33 -9.95 20.70
CA ASP A 81 -3.80 -9.78 20.74
C ASP A 81 -4.41 -9.94 19.35
N ARG A 82 -5.75 -10.11 19.28
CA ARG A 82 -6.51 -10.24 18.04
C ARG A 82 -7.90 -9.63 18.18
N VAL A 83 -8.30 -8.83 17.18
CA VAL A 83 -9.69 -8.40 16.99
C VAL A 83 -10.35 -9.30 15.96
N GLU A 84 -11.17 -10.24 16.39
CA GLU A 84 -11.92 -11.10 15.47
C GLU A 84 -13.08 -10.33 14.82
N MET A 85 -13.26 -10.48 13.51
CA MET A 85 -14.40 -9.88 12.81
C MET A 85 -15.69 -10.61 13.19
N PRO A 86 -16.85 -9.92 13.17
CA PRO A 86 -18.11 -10.55 13.59
C PRO A 86 -18.64 -11.59 12.59
N ASN A 87 -18.15 -11.55 11.35
CA ASN A 87 -18.60 -12.41 10.25
C ASN A 87 -17.45 -13.26 9.71
N ARG A 88 -17.79 -14.27 8.90
CA ARG A 88 -16.83 -15.14 8.22
C ARG A 88 -16.85 -14.86 6.74
N GLY A 89 -15.72 -15.09 6.07
CA GLY A 89 -15.61 -15.00 4.64
C GLY A 89 -15.50 -13.57 4.12
N ASP A 90 -15.03 -12.66 4.95
CA ASP A 90 -14.79 -11.26 4.57
C ASP A 90 -13.60 -11.13 3.63
N GLU A 91 -12.57 -11.96 3.81
CA GLU A 91 -11.27 -11.82 3.13
C GLU A 91 -10.74 -10.40 3.30
N LEU A 92 -10.33 -10.09 4.55
CA LEU A 92 -9.69 -8.82 4.88
C LEU A 92 -8.43 -8.67 4.01
N HIS A 93 -8.24 -7.50 3.41
CA HIS A 93 -7.15 -7.37 2.43
C HIS A 93 -6.30 -6.15 2.72
N HIS A 94 -6.60 -5.01 2.13
CA HIS A 94 -5.94 -3.76 2.46
C HIS A 94 -6.66 -3.03 3.58
N PHE A 95 -5.95 -2.20 4.33
CA PHE A 95 -6.53 -1.34 5.34
C PHE A 95 -5.71 -0.06 5.50
N GLY A 96 -6.32 0.99 6.02
CA GLY A 96 -5.66 2.28 6.18
C GLY A 96 -6.13 3.04 7.41
N TRP A 97 -5.43 4.09 7.72
CA TRP A 97 -5.75 4.98 8.83
C TRP A 97 -6.85 5.96 8.45
N ASN A 98 -7.68 6.34 9.43
CA ASN A 98 -8.68 7.40 9.30
C ASN A 98 -8.07 8.79 9.09
N ALA A 99 -6.81 8.97 9.46
CA ALA A 99 -6.12 10.25 9.37
C ALA A 99 -4.63 10.06 9.10
N CYS A 100 -4.01 10.98 8.40
CA CYS A 100 -2.59 10.98 8.07
C CYS A 100 -2.05 12.42 7.97
N SER A 101 -0.82 12.55 7.53
CA SER A 101 -0.16 13.84 7.37
C SER A 101 -0.85 14.81 6.40
N SER A 102 -1.74 14.33 5.51
CA SER A 102 -2.54 15.23 4.65
C SER A 102 -3.54 16.08 5.44
N SER A 103 -3.99 15.58 6.59
CA SER A 103 -4.90 16.27 7.51
C SER A 103 -4.16 16.90 8.71
N CYS A 104 -2.86 17.04 8.62
CA CYS A 104 -2.02 17.50 9.71
C CYS A 104 -2.39 18.91 10.25
N HIS A 105 -3.13 19.71 9.49
CA HIS A 105 -3.64 21.04 9.86
C HIS A 105 -4.97 20.99 10.64
N MET A 106 -5.56 19.81 10.82
CA MET A 106 -6.85 19.63 11.49
C MET A 106 -6.66 19.39 12.99
N ASP A 107 -6.77 20.45 13.78
CA ASP A 107 -6.69 20.37 15.24
C ASP A 107 -7.79 19.45 15.79
N GLY A 108 -7.39 18.46 16.59
CA GLY A 108 -8.31 17.54 17.27
C GLY A 108 -8.71 16.31 16.46
N LEU A 109 -8.26 16.15 15.21
CA LEU A 109 -8.33 14.90 14.51
C LEU A 109 -7.16 14.01 14.95
N GLU A 110 -7.44 12.78 15.36
CA GLU A 110 -6.43 11.83 15.83
C GLU A 110 -6.32 10.65 14.85
N ARG A 111 -5.11 10.16 14.60
CA ARG A 111 -4.86 8.89 13.92
C ARG A 111 -5.09 7.75 14.90
N GLN A 112 -6.33 7.27 14.97
CA GLN A 112 -6.75 6.34 16.01
C GLN A 112 -7.58 5.18 15.47
N HIS A 113 -8.15 5.30 14.28
CA HIS A 113 -9.02 4.28 13.72
C HIS A 113 -8.42 3.65 12.46
N LEU A 114 -8.48 2.33 12.39
CA LEU A 114 -8.19 1.58 11.18
C LEU A 114 -9.49 1.29 10.44
N ILE A 115 -9.48 1.56 9.15
CA ILE A 115 -10.56 1.24 8.21
C ILE A 115 -10.16 -0.04 7.50
N VAL A 116 -10.89 -1.12 7.75
CA VAL A 116 -10.53 -2.48 7.42
C VAL A 116 -11.57 -3.11 6.49
N PRO A 117 -11.37 -3.03 5.17
CA PRO A 117 -12.24 -3.65 4.18
C PRO A 117 -12.17 -5.17 4.19
N GLY A 118 -13.35 -5.81 4.04
CA GLY A 118 -13.49 -7.19 3.62
C GLY A 118 -13.74 -7.24 2.13
N GLN A 119 -12.72 -7.57 1.36
CA GLN A 119 -12.78 -7.47 -0.10
C GLN A 119 -13.87 -8.34 -0.72
N ARG A 120 -14.03 -9.58 -0.22
CA ARG A 120 -15.01 -10.52 -0.74
C ARG A 120 -16.42 -10.26 -0.27
N SER A 121 -16.58 -9.76 0.95
CA SER A 121 -17.91 -9.47 1.53
C SER A 121 -18.42 -8.07 1.21
N SER A 122 -17.53 -7.16 0.88
CA SER A 122 -17.79 -5.71 0.79
C SER A 122 -18.16 -5.04 2.13
N ARG A 123 -17.94 -5.73 3.28
CA ARG A 123 -18.02 -5.09 4.60
C ARG A 123 -16.82 -4.19 4.82
N ILE A 124 -17.02 -3.15 5.60
CA ILE A 124 -15.92 -2.29 6.05
C ILE A 124 -16.01 -2.22 7.57
N HIS A 125 -14.92 -2.59 8.23
CA HIS A 125 -14.83 -2.58 9.68
C HIS A 125 -14.02 -1.35 10.12
N VAL A 126 -14.46 -0.71 11.20
CA VAL A 126 -13.74 0.40 11.85
C VAL A 126 -13.24 -0.11 13.19
N ILE A 127 -11.94 -0.04 13.41
CA ILE A 127 -11.28 -0.55 14.61
C ILE A 127 -10.64 0.62 15.35
N ASP A 128 -11.05 0.86 16.60
CA ASP A 128 -10.41 1.82 17.51
C ASP A 128 -9.11 1.21 18.03
N THR A 129 -8.00 1.92 17.82
CA THR A 129 -6.65 1.56 18.26
C THR A 129 -6.12 2.46 19.36
N LYS A 130 -7.01 3.13 20.10
CA LYS A 130 -6.64 4.00 21.21
C LYS A 130 -5.78 3.28 22.26
N ASP A 131 -6.12 2.04 22.57
CA ASP A 131 -5.19 1.11 23.20
C ASP A 131 -4.49 0.31 22.08
N ARG A 132 -3.22 0.64 21.82
CA ARG A 132 -2.46 0.06 20.72
C ARG A 132 -2.26 -1.44 20.83
N ARG A 133 -2.30 -1.99 22.07
CA ARG A 133 -2.10 -3.43 22.32
C ARG A 133 -3.41 -4.20 22.50
N GLU A 134 -4.53 -3.49 22.73
CA GLU A 134 -5.87 -4.06 22.89
C GLU A 134 -6.88 -3.24 22.05
N PRO A 135 -6.76 -3.26 20.70
CA PRO A 135 -7.70 -2.55 19.82
C PRO A 135 -9.09 -3.19 19.88
N GLU A 136 -10.14 -2.40 19.61
CA GLU A 136 -11.53 -2.85 19.68
C GLU A 136 -12.29 -2.55 18.38
N LEU A 137 -13.18 -3.47 17.97
CA LEU A 137 -14.10 -3.21 16.84
C LEU A 137 -15.15 -2.18 17.29
N GLU A 138 -15.17 -1.02 16.62
CA GLU A 138 -16.10 0.06 16.93
C GLU A 138 -17.35 0.03 16.05
N LYS A 139 -17.19 -0.16 14.74
CA LYS A 139 -18.30 -0.08 13.78
C LYS A 139 -18.12 -1.08 12.64
N VAL A 140 -19.24 -1.53 12.09
CA VAL A 140 -19.30 -2.28 10.83
C VAL A 140 -20.21 -1.54 9.88
N ILE A 141 -19.74 -1.25 8.68
CA ILE A 141 -20.53 -0.80 7.54
C ILE A 141 -20.93 -2.07 6.79
N GLU A 142 -22.22 -2.35 6.74
CA GLU A 142 -22.71 -3.58 6.11
C GLU A 142 -22.69 -3.48 4.58
N PRO A 143 -22.59 -4.61 3.85
CA PRO A 143 -22.46 -4.61 2.38
C PRO A 143 -23.58 -3.87 1.65
N GLU A 144 -24.79 -3.88 2.20
CA GLU A 144 -25.94 -3.21 1.62
C GLU A 144 -25.73 -1.69 1.51
N GLU A 145 -25.01 -1.08 2.49
CA GLU A 145 -24.69 0.35 2.44
C GLU A 145 -23.72 0.67 1.31
N VAL A 146 -22.83 -0.26 0.96
CA VAL A 146 -21.89 -0.14 -0.17
C VAL A 146 -22.61 -0.40 -1.50
N PHE A 147 -23.43 -1.47 -1.57
CA PHE A 147 -24.18 -1.84 -2.77
C PHE A 147 -25.22 -0.80 -3.19
N ASP A 148 -25.75 -0.01 -2.25
CA ASP A 148 -26.69 1.10 -2.54
C ASP A 148 -26.03 2.17 -3.43
N HIS A 149 -24.69 2.19 -3.52
CA HIS A 149 -23.92 3.08 -4.40
C HIS A 149 -23.40 2.40 -5.66
N ASP A 150 -23.86 1.18 -5.96
CA ASP A 150 -23.41 0.37 -7.11
C ASP A 150 -21.90 0.14 -7.10
N LEU A 151 -21.37 -0.27 -5.91
CA LEU A 151 -19.95 -0.55 -5.65
C LEU A 151 -19.79 -1.84 -4.86
N SER A 152 -18.65 -2.53 -5.04
CA SER A 152 -18.25 -3.73 -4.29
C SER A 152 -16.74 -3.93 -4.27
N ALA A 153 -16.30 -4.90 -3.48
CA ALA A 153 -14.90 -5.30 -3.37
C ALA A 153 -13.98 -4.12 -3.01
N PRO A 154 -14.15 -3.53 -1.81
CA PRO A 154 -13.29 -2.46 -1.31
C PRO A 154 -11.85 -2.95 -1.19
N HIS A 155 -10.88 -2.09 -1.54
CA HIS A 155 -9.47 -2.42 -1.57
C HIS A 155 -8.63 -1.37 -0.83
N THR A 156 -7.93 -0.49 -1.54
CA THR A 156 -7.03 0.51 -0.95
C THR A 156 -7.80 1.59 -0.18
N VAL A 157 -7.31 1.93 1.00
CA VAL A 157 -7.88 2.95 1.89
C VAL A 157 -6.87 4.08 2.09
N HIS A 158 -7.27 5.30 1.81
CA HIS A 158 -6.53 6.50 2.19
C HIS A 158 -7.42 7.49 2.93
N CYS A 159 -6.88 8.05 4.02
CA CYS A 159 -7.35 9.32 4.54
C CYS A 159 -7.09 10.41 3.49
N ILE A 160 -7.98 11.37 3.38
CA ILE A 160 -7.83 12.49 2.47
C ILE A 160 -7.90 13.81 3.25
N PRO A 161 -7.45 14.94 2.68
CA PRO A 161 -7.61 16.24 3.31
C PRO A 161 -9.04 16.45 3.81
N ASP A 162 -9.20 17.15 4.92
CA ASP A 162 -10.48 17.40 5.60
C ASP A 162 -11.07 16.21 6.38
N GLY A 163 -10.27 15.16 6.63
CA GLY A 163 -10.64 14.06 7.53
C GLY A 163 -11.59 13.02 6.92
N GLN A 164 -11.89 13.11 5.64
CA GLN A 164 -12.63 12.08 4.93
C GLN A 164 -11.73 10.88 4.59
N ILE A 165 -12.35 9.78 4.20
CA ILE A 165 -11.69 8.54 3.83
C ILE A 165 -12.13 8.15 2.43
N LEU A 166 -11.17 7.83 1.57
CA LEU A 166 -11.42 7.34 0.21
C LEU A 166 -10.99 5.89 0.09
N ILE A 167 -11.86 5.07 -0.50
CA ILE A 167 -11.64 3.64 -0.66
C ILE A 167 -11.81 3.28 -2.13
N SER A 168 -10.81 2.63 -2.74
CA SER A 168 -10.97 2.09 -4.08
C SER A 168 -11.89 0.87 -4.07
N MET A 169 -12.76 0.79 -5.06
CA MET A 169 -13.76 -0.27 -5.22
C MET A 169 -13.54 -0.96 -6.56
N LEU A 170 -13.42 -2.28 -6.54
CA LEU A 170 -12.98 -3.03 -7.72
C LEU A 170 -14.13 -3.45 -8.64
N GLY A 171 -15.36 -3.37 -8.19
CA GLY A 171 -16.52 -3.76 -8.98
C GLY A 171 -17.80 -3.01 -8.63
N ASP A 172 -18.83 -3.24 -9.44
CA ASP A 172 -20.20 -2.84 -9.17
C ASP A 172 -20.85 -3.74 -8.10
N ALA A 173 -22.11 -3.46 -7.71
CA ALA A 173 -22.81 -4.22 -6.68
C ALA A 173 -22.99 -5.71 -7.02
N ASP A 174 -22.92 -6.09 -8.29
CA ASP A 174 -22.99 -7.48 -8.76
C ASP A 174 -21.60 -8.15 -8.85
N GLY A 175 -20.50 -7.42 -8.62
CA GLY A 175 -19.12 -7.89 -8.74
C GLY A 175 -18.61 -7.95 -10.19
N ASP A 176 -19.28 -7.21 -11.09
CA ASP A 176 -18.83 -6.96 -12.46
C ASP A 176 -18.14 -5.58 -12.54
N LEU A 177 -17.80 -5.11 -13.74
CA LEU A 177 -17.36 -3.73 -13.97
C LEU A 177 -18.58 -2.79 -14.13
N PRO A 178 -18.45 -1.49 -13.82
CA PRO A 178 -17.23 -0.79 -13.45
C PRO A 178 -16.93 -0.78 -11.93
N GLY A 179 -15.65 -0.60 -11.60
CA GLY A 179 -15.23 -0.19 -10.26
C GLY A 179 -15.47 1.31 -9.99
N GLY A 180 -14.79 1.85 -8.99
CA GLY A 180 -14.89 3.27 -8.63
C GLY A 180 -14.26 3.58 -7.27
N PHE A 181 -14.77 4.62 -6.60
CA PHE A 181 -14.30 5.01 -5.27
C PHE A 181 -15.48 5.26 -4.34
N LEU A 182 -15.39 4.80 -3.10
CA LEU A 182 -16.33 5.06 -2.02
C LEU A 182 -15.75 6.10 -1.06
N SER A 183 -16.53 7.12 -0.72
CA SER A 183 -16.16 8.12 0.29
C SER A 183 -16.87 7.87 1.61
N LEU A 184 -16.14 7.97 2.72
CA LEU A 184 -16.65 8.01 4.08
C LEU A 184 -16.36 9.37 4.70
N ASN A 185 -17.25 9.84 5.58
CA ASN A 185 -16.99 11.03 6.39
C ASN A 185 -16.19 10.68 7.66
N ASP A 186 -15.90 11.69 8.49
CA ASP A 186 -15.15 11.57 9.75
C ASP A 186 -15.93 10.81 10.87
N ASP A 187 -17.24 10.61 10.73
CA ASP A 187 -18.07 9.74 11.58
C ASP A 187 -18.18 8.30 11.02
N PHE A 188 -17.39 7.98 9.98
CA PHE A 188 -17.40 6.69 9.27
C PHE A 188 -18.75 6.33 8.67
N GLU A 189 -19.51 7.32 8.19
CA GLU A 189 -20.74 7.12 7.43
C GLU A 189 -20.44 7.16 5.93
N VAL A 190 -21.10 6.30 5.15
CA VAL A 190 -20.96 6.28 3.70
C VAL A 190 -21.60 7.54 3.10
N GLU A 191 -20.80 8.32 2.39
CA GLU A 191 -21.29 9.49 1.65
C GLU A 191 -21.69 9.16 0.21
N GLY A 192 -21.04 8.14 -0.39
CA GLY A 192 -21.32 7.65 -1.73
C GLY A 192 -20.10 7.54 -2.62
N ARG A 193 -20.34 7.50 -3.95
CA ARG A 193 -19.25 7.58 -4.92
C ARG A 193 -18.56 8.94 -4.87
N TRP A 194 -17.23 8.91 -4.87
CA TRP A 194 -16.42 10.13 -4.95
C TRP A 194 -16.40 10.72 -6.37
N GLU A 195 -16.30 9.88 -7.38
CA GLU A 195 -16.26 10.28 -8.79
C GLU A 195 -17.64 10.20 -9.46
N PRO A 196 -17.88 10.92 -10.58
CA PRO A 196 -19.04 10.68 -11.45
C PRO A 196 -19.03 9.25 -12.02
N PRO A 197 -20.17 8.54 -12.08
CA PRO A 197 -20.22 7.18 -12.60
C PRO A 197 -19.71 7.07 -14.04
N GLY A 198 -18.83 6.10 -14.31
CA GLY A 198 -18.35 5.77 -15.66
C GLY A 198 -17.06 6.50 -16.06
N GLU A 199 -16.37 7.12 -15.14
CA GLU A 199 -15.04 7.70 -15.39
C GLU A 199 -14.00 6.62 -15.70
N ILE A 200 -14.08 5.46 -15.03
CA ILE A 200 -13.21 4.29 -15.23
C ILE A 200 -14.02 3.00 -15.39
N GLU A 201 -13.41 1.97 -15.95
CA GLU A 201 -13.96 0.61 -15.99
C GLU A 201 -13.36 -0.25 -14.87
N MET A 202 -12.03 -0.38 -14.82
CA MET A 202 -11.31 -1.16 -13.81
C MET A 202 -10.65 -0.22 -12.80
N ASN A 203 -10.50 -0.71 -11.57
CA ASN A 203 -9.80 -0.02 -10.50
C ASN A 203 -8.97 -1.02 -9.69
N TYR A 204 -7.98 -0.51 -8.94
CA TYR A 204 -7.23 -1.28 -7.96
C TYR A 204 -6.69 -0.38 -6.85
N ASP A 205 -5.54 0.22 -7.04
CA ASP A 205 -4.87 1.08 -6.09
C ASP A 205 -4.89 2.54 -6.56
N PHE A 206 -4.65 3.45 -5.64
CA PHE A 206 -4.51 4.87 -5.97
C PHE A 206 -3.60 5.57 -4.98
N TRP A 207 -2.93 6.62 -5.48
CA TRP A 207 -2.19 7.55 -4.64
C TRP A 207 -2.40 8.96 -5.15
N TYR A 208 -2.45 9.95 -4.26
CA TYR A 208 -2.73 11.32 -4.61
C TYR A 208 -1.65 12.29 -4.14
N GLN A 209 -1.49 13.40 -4.86
CA GLN A 209 -0.63 14.52 -4.51
C GLN A 209 -1.47 15.80 -4.52
N PRO A 210 -2.03 16.19 -3.37
CA PRO A 210 -3.01 17.28 -3.31
C PRO A 210 -2.42 18.63 -3.72
N ARG A 211 -1.13 18.86 -3.47
CA ARG A 211 -0.42 20.07 -3.90
C ARG A 211 -0.40 20.27 -5.42
N HIS A 212 -0.42 19.18 -6.16
CA HIS A 212 -0.44 19.18 -7.63
C HIS A 212 -1.83 18.95 -8.22
N ASN A 213 -2.86 18.85 -7.39
CA ASN A 213 -4.23 18.52 -7.79
C ASN A 213 -4.30 17.24 -8.64
N VAL A 214 -3.56 16.21 -8.27
CA VAL A 214 -3.48 14.98 -9.04
C VAL A 214 -3.66 13.74 -8.18
N MET A 215 -4.34 12.74 -8.73
CA MET A 215 -4.35 11.36 -8.26
C MET A 215 -3.99 10.44 -9.43
N ILE A 216 -3.29 9.35 -9.15
CA ILE A 216 -3.07 8.26 -10.10
C ILE A 216 -3.77 7.02 -9.54
N SER A 217 -4.57 6.35 -10.38
CA SER A 217 -5.10 5.02 -10.06
C SER A 217 -4.69 3.99 -11.10
N SER A 218 -4.66 2.72 -10.66
CA SER A 218 -4.29 1.56 -11.47
C SER A 218 -5.47 0.65 -11.74
N GLU A 219 -5.29 -0.35 -12.60
CA GLU A 219 -6.32 -1.30 -13.01
C GLU A 219 -5.92 -2.74 -12.65
N TRP A 220 -6.86 -3.51 -12.12
CA TRP A 220 -6.70 -4.96 -12.03
C TRP A 220 -7.71 -5.70 -12.90
N ALA A 221 -8.86 -6.10 -12.33
CA ALA A 221 -9.91 -6.84 -13.01
C ALA A 221 -11.24 -6.75 -12.24
N ALA A 222 -12.34 -7.19 -12.85
CA ALA A 222 -13.59 -7.37 -12.14
C ALA A 222 -13.45 -8.43 -11.03
N PRO A 223 -14.13 -8.29 -9.88
CA PRO A 223 -14.14 -9.30 -8.81
C PRO A 223 -14.44 -10.72 -9.32
N LYS A 224 -15.40 -10.89 -10.21
CA LYS A 224 -15.74 -12.19 -10.80
C LYS A 224 -14.60 -12.84 -11.59
N THR A 225 -13.66 -12.05 -12.10
CA THR A 225 -12.51 -12.55 -12.87
C THR A 225 -11.46 -13.14 -11.93
N TYR A 226 -11.07 -12.43 -10.85
CA TYR A 226 -9.94 -12.87 -10.01
C TYR A 226 -10.36 -13.69 -8.78
N TYR A 227 -11.62 -13.61 -8.31
CA TYR A 227 -12.08 -14.41 -7.16
C TYR A 227 -11.94 -15.92 -7.34
N PRO A 228 -12.15 -16.52 -8.53
CA PRO A 228 -11.93 -17.95 -8.75
C PRO A 228 -10.46 -18.38 -8.73
N GLY A 229 -9.53 -17.46 -8.93
CA GLY A 229 -8.11 -17.68 -9.14
C GLY A 229 -7.63 -17.11 -10.47
N PHE A 230 -6.39 -17.35 -10.83
CA PHE A 230 -5.80 -16.89 -12.08
C PHE A 230 -6.12 -17.84 -13.24
N ASP A 231 -6.55 -17.28 -14.37
CA ASP A 231 -6.77 -18.01 -15.62
C ASP A 231 -6.11 -17.30 -16.80
N LEU A 232 -5.32 -18.04 -17.59
CA LEU A 232 -4.70 -17.52 -18.82
C LEU A 232 -5.72 -17.15 -19.89
N GLU A 233 -6.90 -17.80 -19.91
CA GLU A 233 -7.97 -17.46 -20.85
C GLU A 233 -8.50 -16.04 -20.59
N ASP A 234 -8.51 -15.60 -19.33
CA ASP A 234 -8.90 -14.22 -18.97
C ASP A 234 -7.85 -13.20 -19.43
N VAL A 235 -6.55 -13.55 -19.38
CA VAL A 235 -5.50 -12.69 -19.95
C VAL A 235 -5.67 -12.55 -21.47
N GLU A 236 -5.89 -13.67 -22.19
CA GLU A 236 -6.11 -13.68 -23.64
C GLU A 236 -7.39 -12.94 -24.04
N ALA A 237 -8.41 -12.94 -23.16
CA ALA A 237 -9.67 -12.23 -23.37
C ALA A 237 -9.56 -10.72 -23.10
N GLY A 238 -8.48 -10.26 -22.46
CA GLY A 238 -8.29 -8.87 -22.04
C GLY A 238 -9.12 -8.48 -20.81
N ASN A 239 -9.39 -9.44 -19.91
CA ASN A 239 -10.15 -9.25 -18.68
C ASN A 239 -9.31 -8.66 -17.55
N TYR A 240 -8.01 -8.46 -17.77
CA TYR A 240 -7.07 -7.79 -16.86
C TYR A 240 -6.64 -6.44 -17.40
N GLY A 241 -6.49 -5.47 -16.50
CA GLY A 241 -6.12 -4.10 -16.84
C GLY A 241 -4.64 -3.92 -17.18
N GLN A 242 -4.36 -2.81 -17.84
CA GLN A 242 -3.00 -2.39 -18.22
C GLN A 242 -2.85 -0.87 -18.29
N ARG A 243 -3.70 -0.13 -17.58
CA ARG A 243 -3.75 1.33 -17.67
C ARG A 243 -3.55 1.99 -16.32
N LEU A 244 -3.12 3.25 -16.38
CA LEU A 244 -3.17 4.19 -15.26
C LEU A 244 -4.13 5.31 -15.64
N HIS A 245 -4.88 5.79 -14.66
CA HIS A 245 -5.75 6.94 -14.79
C HIS A 245 -5.18 8.12 -14.01
N VAL A 246 -5.04 9.25 -14.69
CA VAL A 246 -4.62 10.53 -14.10
C VAL A 246 -5.88 11.35 -13.87
N TRP A 247 -6.13 11.71 -12.63
CA TRP A 247 -7.32 12.40 -12.19
C TRP A 247 -7.03 13.85 -11.83
N ASP A 248 -7.94 14.74 -12.18
CA ASP A 248 -8.11 15.99 -11.45
C ASP A 248 -8.66 15.65 -10.06
N TRP A 249 -7.82 15.87 -9.03
CA TRP A 249 -8.15 15.50 -7.66
C TRP A 249 -9.33 16.29 -7.08
N GLU A 250 -9.41 17.60 -7.37
CA GLU A 250 -10.47 18.46 -6.85
C GLU A 250 -11.83 18.23 -7.52
N GLU A 251 -11.82 17.93 -8.83
CA GLU A 251 -13.05 17.70 -9.61
C GLU A 251 -13.51 16.21 -9.60
N GLY A 252 -12.64 15.26 -9.21
CA GLY A 252 -12.92 13.82 -9.21
C GLY A 252 -13.16 13.26 -10.61
N THR A 253 -12.47 13.78 -11.63
CA THR A 253 -12.63 13.37 -13.03
C THR A 253 -11.32 12.93 -13.66
N VAL A 254 -11.38 11.96 -14.59
CA VAL A 254 -10.19 11.50 -15.31
C VAL A 254 -9.79 12.51 -16.39
N GLU A 255 -8.60 13.08 -16.28
CA GLU A 255 -8.02 13.97 -17.29
C GLU A 255 -7.24 13.21 -18.37
N GLN A 256 -6.60 12.11 -17.98
CA GLN A 256 -5.77 11.34 -18.90
C GLN A 256 -5.77 9.85 -18.53
N THR A 257 -5.73 8.99 -19.53
CA THR A 257 -5.47 7.56 -19.37
C THR A 257 -4.17 7.20 -20.07
N ILE A 258 -3.28 6.51 -19.37
CA ILE A 258 -2.00 6.03 -19.87
C ILE A 258 -2.10 4.53 -20.08
N ASP A 259 -1.98 4.07 -21.32
CA ASP A 259 -1.91 2.65 -21.66
C ASP A 259 -0.44 2.18 -21.56
N LEU A 260 -0.17 1.27 -20.63
CA LEU A 260 1.17 0.69 -20.42
C LEU A 260 1.49 -0.42 -21.41
N GLY A 261 0.50 -0.89 -22.19
CA GLY A 261 0.64 -1.94 -23.17
C GLY A 261 0.89 -3.34 -22.55
N GLU A 262 1.33 -4.28 -23.38
CA GLU A 262 1.59 -5.66 -22.94
C GLU A 262 2.68 -5.77 -21.85
N GLU A 263 3.56 -4.79 -21.75
CA GLU A 263 4.60 -4.73 -20.71
C GLU A 263 4.05 -4.25 -19.36
N GLY A 264 2.81 -3.76 -19.31
CA GLY A 264 2.17 -3.20 -18.13
C GLY A 264 0.93 -3.98 -17.66
N LEU A 265 0.86 -5.29 -17.89
CA LEU A 265 -0.27 -6.11 -17.47
C LEU A 265 -0.39 -6.24 -15.95
N ILE A 266 -1.60 -5.99 -15.46
CA ILE A 266 -1.96 -5.98 -14.05
C ILE A 266 -1.09 -4.96 -13.29
N PRO A 267 -1.24 -3.65 -13.57
CA PRO A 267 -0.63 -2.62 -12.74
C PRO A 267 -1.33 -2.61 -11.38
N LEU A 268 -0.58 -2.91 -10.33
CA LEU A 268 -1.10 -2.98 -8.96
C LEU A 268 -0.76 -1.69 -8.20
N GLU A 269 0.06 -1.79 -7.18
CA GLU A 269 0.37 -0.70 -6.26
C GLU A 269 1.01 0.50 -6.96
N THR A 270 0.44 1.68 -6.74
CA THR A 270 0.95 2.97 -7.22
C THR A 270 1.48 3.80 -6.07
N ARG A 271 2.63 4.43 -6.23
CA ARG A 271 3.22 5.29 -5.19
C ARG A 271 3.86 6.52 -5.81
N PHE A 272 3.40 7.71 -5.43
CA PHE A 272 4.18 8.91 -5.66
C PHE A 272 5.41 8.93 -4.75
N LEU A 273 6.42 9.70 -5.10
CA LEU A 273 7.46 10.08 -4.16
C LEU A 273 6.84 10.91 -3.03
N HIS A 274 7.42 10.81 -1.83
CA HIS A 274 6.88 11.46 -0.63
C HIS A 274 7.08 12.99 -0.63
N SER A 275 8.07 13.48 -1.37
CA SER A 275 8.24 14.93 -1.53
C SER A 275 6.98 15.56 -2.12
N PRO A 276 6.30 16.46 -1.40
CA PRO A 276 5.09 17.10 -1.90
C PRO A 276 5.32 18.00 -3.12
N GLU A 277 6.57 18.30 -3.47
CA GLU A 277 6.96 19.02 -4.69
C GLU A 277 7.14 18.08 -5.89
N SER A 278 7.10 16.75 -5.68
CA SER A 278 7.35 15.75 -6.72
C SER A 278 6.07 15.34 -7.44
N THR A 279 6.15 15.24 -8.76
CA THR A 279 5.11 14.64 -9.61
C THR A 279 5.54 13.25 -10.12
N HIS A 280 6.65 12.71 -9.59
CA HIS A 280 7.19 11.41 -9.95
C HIS A 280 6.62 10.32 -9.04
N GLY A 281 6.49 9.12 -9.59
CA GLY A 281 6.08 7.93 -8.82
C GLY A 281 6.33 6.63 -9.57
N TYR A 282 5.93 5.53 -8.98
CA TYR A 282 6.13 4.20 -9.53
C TYR A 282 4.86 3.37 -9.46
N VAL A 283 4.74 2.42 -10.39
CA VAL A 283 3.71 1.37 -10.37
C VAL A 283 4.34 0.04 -10.74
N GLY A 284 3.97 -1.01 -10.01
CA GLY A 284 4.35 -2.40 -10.30
C GLY A 284 3.33 -3.06 -11.22
N ALA A 285 3.76 -3.55 -12.40
CA ALA A 285 2.94 -4.35 -13.29
C ALA A 285 3.17 -5.83 -12.98
N ALA A 286 2.24 -6.45 -12.24
CA ALA A 286 2.45 -7.75 -11.62
C ALA A 286 2.70 -8.86 -12.63
N LEU A 287 1.80 -9.07 -13.57
CA LEU A 287 1.89 -10.20 -14.50
C LEU A 287 3.07 -10.06 -15.47
N SER A 288 3.33 -8.86 -15.97
CA SER A 288 4.50 -8.61 -16.82
C SER A 288 5.80 -8.48 -16.03
N SER A 289 5.73 -8.38 -14.70
CA SER A 289 6.88 -8.30 -13.79
C SER A 289 7.80 -7.11 -14.07
N ASN A 290 7.19 -5.96 -14.36
CA ASN A 290 7.88 -4.72 -14.67
C ASN A 290 7.55 -3.63 -13.65
N VAL A 291 8.41 -2.62 -13.53
CA VAL A 291 8.11 -1.40 -12.76
C VAL A 291 8.19 -0.22 -13.70
N PHE A 292 7.12 0.56 -13.73
CA PHE A 292 7.04 1.81 -14.50
C PHE A 292 7.25 2.99 -13.59
N HIS A 293 7.99 3.97 -14.09
CA HIS A 293 8.14 5.30 -13.53
C HIS A 293 7.16 6.24 -14.22
N PHE A 294 6.20 6.80 -13.49
CA PHE A 294 5.30 7.82 -14.01
C PHE A 294 5.72 9.22 -13.52
N TYR A 295 5.44 10.23 -14.34
CA TYR A 295 5.84 11.62 -14.06
C TYR A 295 5.09 12.61 -14.95
N GLU A 296 4.95 13.84 -14.47
CA GLU A 296 4.45 14.94 -15.28
C GLU A 296 5.55 15.46 -16.22
N ALA A 297 5.31 15.39 -17.52
CA ALA A 297 6.23 15.89 -18.54
C ALA A 297 6.07 17.41 -18.76
N ALA A 298 7.06 18.01 -19.42
CA ALA A 298 6.99 19.42 -19.77
C ALA A 298 5.75 19.71 -20.66
N GLY A 299 4.72 20.31 -20.08
CA GLY A 299 3.45 20.59 -20.75
C GLY A 299 2.22 20.10 -19.97
N GLY A 300 2.41 19.46 -18.83
CA GLY A 300 1.33 19.04 -17.93
C GLY A 300 0.73 17.65 -18.26
N GLU A 301 1.27 16.94 -19.26
CA GLU A 301 0.86 15.58 -19.60
C GLU A 301 1.67 14.56 -18.79
N TYR A 302 1.02 13.60 -18.18
CA TYR A 302 1.68 12.49 -17.49
C TYR A 302 2.18 11.43 -18.46
N ARG A 303 3.30 10.81 -18.13
CA ARG A 303 3.92 9.70 -18.87
C ARG A 303 4.32 8.59 -17.91
N ALA A 304 4.42 7.38 -18.45
CA ALA A 304 4.95 6.23 -17.73
C ALA A 304 5.97 5.51 -18.63
N ASP A 305 7.17 5.33 -18.13
CA ASP A 305 8.26 4.63 -18.82
C ASP A 305 8.61 3.35 -18.02
N ASN A 306 8.74 2.20 -18.71
CA ASN A 306 9.26 0.99 -18.08
C ASN A 306 10.74 1.20 -17.70
N VAL A 307 11.07 1.09 -16.42
CA VAL A 307 12.41 1.37 -15.88
C VAL A 307 13.06 0.18 -15.20
N ILE A 308 12.30 -0.87 -14.85
CA ILE A 308 12.80 -2.11 -14.27
C ILE A 308 12.09 -3.29 -14.89
N ASP A 309 12.87 -4.25 -15.44
CA ASP A 309 12.38 -5.54 -15.91
C ASP A 309 12.85 -6.66 -14.98
N VAL A 310 11.94 -7.46 -14.47
CA VAL A 310 12.25 -8.68 -13.71
C VAL A 310 12.16 -9.87 -14.65
N ALA A 311 13.29 -10.37 -15.11
CA ALA A 311 13.32 -11.49 -16.05
C ALA A 311 12.71 -12.76 -15.45
N ALA A 312 11.80 -13.39 -16.17
CA ALA A 312 11.26 -14.71 -15.81
C ALA A 312 12.38 -15.76 -15.72
N ARG A 313 12.21 -16.76 -14.86
CA ARG A 313 13.23 -17.78 -14.55
C ARG A 313 12.70 -19.18 -14.80
N GLU A 314 13.53 -20.05 -15.38
CA GLU A 314 13.22 -21.46 -15.57
C GLU A 314 13.13 -22.19 -14.23
N HIS A 315 12.12 -23.04 -14.05
CA HIS A 315 11.92 -23.90 -12.90
C HIS A 315 11.38 -25.27 -13.35
N ASP A 316 11.90 -26.36 -12.78
CA ASP A 316 11.63 -27.71 -13.24
C ASP A 316 10.14 -28.13 -13.07
N ASP A 317 9.43 -27.56 -12.13
CA ASP A 317 8.02 -27.87 -11.83
C ASP A 317 7.03 -26.99 -12.61
N TRP A 318 7.51 -26.04 -13.42
CA TRP A 318 6.68 -25.13 -14.20
C TRP A 318 6.80 -25.40 -15.70
N GLU A 319 5.67 -25.34 -16.42
CA GLU A 319 5.65 -25.52 -17.88
C GLU A 319 6.23 -24.33 -18.66
N MET A 320 6.22 -23.14 -18.03
CA MET A 320 6.77 -21.90 -18.60
C MET A 320 7.72 -21.25 -17.58
N PRO A 321 8.62 -20.38 -18.03
CA PRO A 321 9.43 -19.61 -17.08
C PRO A 321 8.56 -18.86 -16.09
N VAL A 322 8.92 -18.92 -14.81
CA VAL A 322 8.19 -18.29 -13.69
C VAL A 322 8.41 -16.79 -13.73
N PRO A 323 7.37 -15.95 -13.86
CA PRO A 323 7.49 -14.50 -13.75
C PRO A 323 7.82 -14.09 -12.30
N GLY A 324 8.32 -12.89 -12.10
CA GLY A 324 8.53 -12.35 -10.75
C GLY A 324 7.21 -12.21 -9.99
N LEU A 325 6.21 -11.74 -10.67
CA LEU A 325 4.93 -11.26 -10.17
C LEU A 325 5.16 -10.17 -9.10
N VAL A 326 5.40 -8.93 -9.57
CA VAL A 326 5.57 -7.76 -8.70
C VAL A 326 4.23 -7.43 -8.06
N THR A 327 4.06 -7.75 -6.78
CA THR A 327 2.75 -7.67 -6.10
C THR A 327 2.62 -6.48 -5.17
N ASP A 328 3.73 -5.94 -4.68
CA ASP A 328 3.72 -4.73 -3.87
C ASP A 328 4.98 -3.91 -4.11
N LEU A 329 4.87 -2.60 -3.94
CA LEU A 329 6.00 -1.68 -3.97
C LEU A 329 5.77 -0.51 -3.01
N LEU A 330 6.86 0.00 -2.47
CA LEU A 330 6.87 1.19 -1.63
C LEU A 330 8.16 2.00 -1.81
N VAL A 331 8.09 3.28 -1.47
CA VAL A 331 9.23 4.21 -1.52
C VAL A 331 9.64 4.58 -0.10
N SER A 332 10.94 4.66 0.16
CA SER A 332 11.42 5.19 1.46
C SER A 332 11.05 6.66 1.63
N MET A 333 10.84 7.08 2.87
CA MET A 333 10.37 8.43 3.21
C MET A 333 11.29 9.57 2.71
N ASP A 334 12.57 9.26 2.44
CA ASP A 334 13.56 10.17 1.86
C ASP A 334 13.61 10.16 0.33
N ASP A 335 12.67 9.47 -0.34
CA ASP A 335 12.58 9.29 -1.79
C ASP A 335 13.81 8.65 -2.45
N ARG A 336 14.63 7.98 -1.66
CA ARG A 336 15.90 7.44 -2.16
C ARG A 336 15.82 6.00 -2.62
N TYR A 337 14.99 5.20 -1.97
CA TYR A 337 14.91 3.78 -2.25
C TYR A 337 13.49 3.36 -2.60
N LEU A 338 13.39 2.54 -3.64
CA LEU A 338 12.19 1.80 -4.02
C LEU A 338 12.38 0.34 -3.60
N PHE A 339 11.41 -0.20 -2.87
CA PHE A 339 11.33 -1.60 -2.50
C PHE A 339 10.16 -2.23 -3.24
N PHE A 340 10.32 -3.47 -3.68
CA PHE A 340 9.20 -4.25 -4.21
C PHE A 340 9.40 -5.75 -4.01
N SER A 341 8.28 -6.45 -3.93
CA SER A 341 8.21 -7.91 -3.78
C SER A 341 8.03 -8.60 -5.14
N ASN A 342 8.69 -9.74 -5.30
CA ASN A 342 8.46 -10.68 -6.40
C ASN A 342 7.89 -11.97 -5.81
N TRP A 343 6.56 -12.04 -5.72
CA TRP A 343 5.86 -13.09 -4.99
C TRP A 343 6.16 -14.51 -5.49
N LEU A 344 6.15 -14.72 -6.82
CA LEU A 344 6.46 -16.05 -7.35
C LEU A 344 7.95 -16.38 -7.31
N HIS A 345 8.83 -15.39 -7.42
CA HIS A 345 10.27 -15.65 -7.28
C HIS A 345 10.68 -15.95 -5.85
N GLY A 346 10.13 -15.23 -4.87
CA GLY A 346 10.52 -15.35 -3.46
C GLY A 346 11.64 -14.38 -3.08
N ASP A 347 11.63 -13.17 -3.65
CA ASP A 347 12.62 -12.13 -3.32
C ASP A 347 12.00 -10.76 -3.14
N VAL A 348 12.62 -9.98 -2.27
CA VAL A 348 12.40 -8.54 -2.11
C VAL A 348 13.60 -7.81 -2.68
N ARG A 349 13.36 -6.77 -3.47
CA ARG A 349 14.41 -5.93 -4.08
C ARG A 349 14.37 -4.52 -3.56
N MET A 350 15.56 -3.96 -3.37
CA MET A 350 15.80 -2.56 -3.02
C MET A 350 16.55 -1.90 -4.15
N TYR A 351 15.98 -0.84 -4.73
CA TYR A 351 16.60 -0.05 -5.79
C TYR A 351 16.91 1.37 -5.31
N ASP A 352 18.09 1.89 -5.61
CA ASP A 352 18.41 3.32 -5.49
C ASP A 352 17.73 4.06 -6.62
N VAL A 353 16.79 4.95 -6.28
CA VAL A 353 15.98 5.76 -7.18
C VAL A 353 16.28 7.25 -7.06
N SER A 354 17.47 7.61 -6.58
CA SER A 354 17.92 9.01 -6.55
C SER A 354 17.89 9.68 -7.93
N ASP A 355 17.93 8.89 -9.01
CA ASP A 355 17.54 9.26 -10.38
C ASP A 355 16.30 8.43 -10.74
N PRO A 356 15.06 8.98 -10.61
CA PRO A 356 13.85 8.21 -10.78
C PRO A 356 13.70 7.52 -12.14
N SER A 357 14.32 8.08 -13.18
CA SER A 357 14.25 7.51 -14.53
C SER A 357 15.31 6.42 -14.78
N ASN A 358 16.21 6.17 -13.83
CA ASN A 358 17.30 5.21 -13.99
C ASN A 358 17.60 4.46 -12.67
N PRO A 359 16.63 3.70 -12.15
CA PRO A 359 16.78 2.90 -10.93
C PRO A 359 17.97 1.95 -10.99
N ARG A 360 18.64 1.76 -9.85
CA ARG A 360 19.78 0.84 -9.74
C ARG A 360 19.56 -0.13 -8.61
N LEU A 361 19.62 -1.43 -8.88
CA LEU A 361 19.57 -2.46 -7.85
C LEU A 361 20.65 -2.20 -6.80
N ALA A 362 20.24 -1.91 -5.58
CA ALA A 362 21.10 -1.72 -4.44
C ALA A 362 21.34 -3.05 -3.71
N ASP A 363 20.26 -3.78 -3.39
CA ASP A 363 20.32 -5.08 -2.72
C ASP A 363 19.10 -5.95 -3.04
N GLN A 364 19.16 -7.23 -2.66
CA GLN A 364 18.13 -8.23 -2.88
C GLN A 364 18.15 -9.28 -1.79
N LEU A 365 16.97 -9.63 -1.25
CA LEU A 365 16.81 -10.62 -0.20
C LEU A 365 15.87 -11.73 -0.66
N TRP A 366 16.24 -12.99 -0.40
CA TRP A 366 15.48 -14.17 -0.81
C TRP A 366 14.88 -14.89 0.39
N ALA A 367 13.56 -15.16 0.35
CA ALA A 367 12.85 -15.95 1.36
C ALA A 367 11.56 -16.54 0.77
N GLY A 368 11.42 -17.87 0.79
CA GLY A 368 10.25 -18.54 0.24
C GLY A 368 10.14 -18.47 -1.29
N GLY A 369 8.92 -18.48 -1.82
CA GLY A 369 8.65 -18.50 -3.26
C GLY A 369 9.20 -19.75 -3.94
N ASN A 370 9.37 -19.67 -5.28
CA ASN A 370 9.90 -20.80 -6.06
C ASN A 370 11.43 -20.88 -6.04
N PHE A 371 12.14 -19.81 -5.72
CA PHE A 371 13.61 -19.77 -5.82
C PHE A 371 14.32 -19.37 -4.52
N GLY A 372 13.61 -18.82 -3.54
CA GLY A 372 14.18 -18.48 -2.24
C GLY A 372 14.33 -19.71 -1.31
N PRO A 373 15.15 -19.60 -0.25
CA PRO A 373 15.24 -20.65 0.75
C PRO A 373 13.91 -20.82 1.49
N ARG A 374 13.44 -22.06 1.62
CA ARG A 374 12.24 -22.38 2.41
C ARG A 374 12.49 -22.29 3.92
N HIS A 375 13.71 -22.37 4.37
CA HIS A 375 14.15 -22.16 5.76
C HIS A 375 15.18 -21.02 5.79
N PRO A 376 14.74 -19.76 5.64
CA PRO A 376 15.65 -18.62 5.62
C PRO A 376 16.27 -18.32 6.99
N ILE A 377 15.62 -18.77 8.08
CA ILE A 377 16.07 -18.65 9.46
C ILE A 377 16.33 -20.05 10.02
N GLU A 378 17.54 -20.27 10.61
CA GLU A 378 17.93 -21.58 11.13
C GLU A 378 17.13 -21.95 12.40
N GLY A 379 16.46 -23.08 12.36
CA GLY A 379 15.68 -23.56 13.49
C GLY A 379 14.20 -23.14 13.48
N GLU A 380 13.84 -22.23 12.63
CA GLU A 380 12.46 -21.78 12.43
C GLU A 380 11.72 -22.63 11.40
N ARG A 381 10.40 -22.44 11.35
CA ARG A 381 9.53 -23.16 10.42
C ARG A 381 9.84 -22.83 8.95
N GLU A 382 9.32 -23.69 8.09
CA GLU A 382 9.33 -23.49 6.65
C GLU A 382 8.48 -22.27 6.24
N VAL A 383 9.03 -21.43 5.39
CA VAL A 383 8.31 -20.33 4.72
C VAL A 383 7.62 -20.90 3.49
N VAL A 384 6.30 -20.83 3.47
CA VAL A 384 5.44 -21.15 2.32
C VAL A 384 4.92 -19.83 1.75
N GLY A 385 4.80 -19.75 0.42
CA GLY A 385 4.51 -18.49 -0.26
C GLY A 385 5.76 -17.65 -0.50
N GLY A 386 5.63 -16.57 -1.22
CA GLY A 386 6.69 -15.59 -1.49
C GLY A 386 6.39 -14.25 -0.82
N PRO A 387 7.35 -13.36 -0.72
CA PRO A 387 7.13 -12.01 -0.21
C PRO A 387 6.00 -11.32 -0.99
N GLN A 388 5.02 -10.79 -0.28
CA GLN A 388 3.89 -10.13 -0.89
C GLN A 388 3.76 -8.71 -0.35
N MET A 389 2.97 -8.44 0.70
CA MET A 389 2.82 -7.10 1.26
C MET A 389 4.08 -6.66 2.00
N LEU A 390 4.56 -5.49 1.68
CA LEU A 390 5.72 -4.86 2.29
C LEU A 390 5.28 -3.71 3.20
N GLN A 391 6.04 -3.46 4.25
CA GLN A 391 5.92 -2.24 5.03
C GLN A 391 7.27 -1.79 5.55
N LEU A 392 7.58 -0.51 5.37
CA LEU A 392 8.86 0.09 5.76
C LEU A 392 8.63 1.13 6.86
N SER A 393 9.47 1.07 7.89
CA SER A 393 9.51 2.09 8.95
C SER A 393 9.82 3.48 8.37
N LEU A 394 9.32 4.53 9.04
CA LEU A 394 9.50 5.91 8.58
C LEU A 394 10.97 6.34 8.50
N ASP A 395 11.83 5.80 9.36
CA ASP A 395 13.30 6.01 9.31
C ASP A 395 14.01 5.19 8.24
N GLY A 396 13.28 4.25 7.58
CA GLY A 396 13.81 3.39 6.52
C GLY A 396 14.74 2.28 6.98
N GLU A 397 14.78 1.94 8.27
CA GLU A 397 15.74 0.98 8.83
C GLU A 397 15.17 -0.43 9.03
N ARG A 398 13.83 -0.62 8.96
CA ARG A 398 13.14 -1.92 9.17
C ARG A 398 12.11 -2.14 8.08
N LEU A 399 12.26 -3.24 7.33
CA LEU A 399 11.33 -3.68 6.29
C LEU A 399 10.67 -4.98 6.73
N TYR A 400 9.35 -4.98 6.77
CA TYR A 400 8.53 -6.16 7.09
C TYR A 400 7.81 -6.64 5.84
N TRP A 401 7.51 -7.95 5.77
CA TRP A 401 6.64 -8.50 4.72
C TRP A 401 5.90 -9.75 5.18
N THR A 402 4.74 -9.97 4.58
CA THR A 402 3.95 -11.20 4.68
C THR A 402 4.07 -12.03 3.41
N THR A 403 3.53 -13.26 3.39
CA THR A 403 3.70 -14.18 2.25
C THR A 403 2.41 -14.54 1.51
N SER A 404 1.23 -14.08 1.97
CA SER A 404 -0.06 -14.34 1.31
C SER A 404 -0.47 -13.20 0.39
N LEU A 405 -0.93 -13.52 -0.81
CA LEU A 405 -1.45 -12.57 -1.79
C LEU A 405 -2.98 -12.45 -1.72
N PHE A 406 -3.69 -13.48 -2.12
CA PHE A 406 -5.14 -13.58 -2.17
C PHE A 406 -5.56 -15.05 -2.11
N SER A 407 -6.54 -15.41 -1.33
CA SER A 407 -6.81 -16.80 -0.95
C SER A 407 -6.89 -17.80 -2.12
N SER A 408 -7.57 -17.44 -3.20
CA SER A 408 -7.70 -18.34 -4.37
C SER A 408 -6.41 -18.44 -5.18
N TRP A 409 -5.61 -17.38 -5.25
CA TRP A 409 -4.31 -17.36 -5.91
C TRP A 409 -3.28 -18.09 -5.06
N ASP A 410 -3.26 -17.89 -3.75
CA ASP A 410 -2.40 -18.64 -2.82
C ASP A 410 -2.67 -20.14 -2.93
N ASN A 411 -3.95 -20.57 -2.94
CA ASN A 411 -4.32 -21.96 -3.09
C ASN A 411 -3.91 -22.56 -4.46
N GLN A 412 -3.81 -21.74 -5.48
CA GLN A 412 -3.40 -22.16 -6.81
C GLN A 412 -1.88 -22.29 -6.92
N PHE A 413 -1.12 -21.34 -6.42
CA PHE A 413 0.33 -21.24 -6.59
C PHE A 413 1.12 -21.82 -5.40
N TYR A 414 0.57 -21.75 -4.19
CA TYR A 414 1.15 -22.25 -2.94
C TYR A 414 0.14 -23.04 -2.10
N PRO A 415 -0.40 -24.16 -2.63
CA PRO A 415 -1.50 -24.90 -1.99
C PRO A 415 -1.18 -25.37 -0.57
N GLU A 416 0.09 -25.54 -0.23
CA GLU A 416 0.52 -25.91 1.14
C GLU A 416 0.24 -24.81 2.17
N GLU A 417 0.07 -23.55 1.75
CA GLU A 417 -0.17 -22.43 2.65
C GLU A 417 -1.54 -22.52 3.35
N ALA A 418 -2.55 -23.13 2.70
CA ALA A 418 -3.84 -23.40 3.31
C ALA A 418 -3.74 -24.32 4.55
N GLU A 419 -2.77 -25.25 4.56
CA GLU A 419 -2.56 -26.21 5.64
C GLU A 419 -1.51 -25.74 6.65
N LYS A 420 -0.52 -24.98 6.20
CA LYS A 420 0.64 -24.58 7.01
C LYS A 420 0.54 -23.15 7.55
N GLY A 421 -0.30 -22.30 6.94
CA GLY A 421 -0.35 -20.87 7.20
C GLY A 421 0.84 -20.11 6.60
N SER A 422 0.68 -18.80 6.51
CA SER A 422 1.73 -17.89 6.05
C SER A 422 2.67 -17.46 7.19
N VAL A 423 3.62 -16.59 6.87
CA VAL A 423 4.53 -15.97 7.84
C VAL A 423 4.64 -14.48 7.60
N MET A 424 5.06 -13.75 8.65
CA MET A 424 5.59 -12.39 8.52
C MET A 424 7.08 -12.42 8.87
N LEU A 425 7.88 -11.79 8.05
CA LEU A 425 9.33 -11.70 8.18
C LEU A 425 9.77 -10.23 8.26
N LYS A 426 11.01 -10.01 8.70
CA LYS A 426 11.62 -8.69 8.84
C LYS A 426 13.04 -8.68 8.30
N ALA A 427 13.42 -7.58 7.67
CA ALA A 427 14.81 -7.27 7.33
C ALA A 427 15.26 -5.98 8.03
N ASN A 428 16.50 -5.99 8.49
CA ASN A 428 17.20 -4.78 8.88
C ASN A 428 17.77 -4.13 7.62
N VAL A 429 17.50 -2.86 7.43
CA VAL A 429 17.94 -2.04 6.30
C VAL A 429 18.99 -1.06 6.77
N ASP A 430 20.10 -0.93 6.05
CA ASP A 430 21.07 0.14 6.23
C ASP A 430 20.94 1.14 5.07
N PRO A 431 20.14 2.21 5.23
CA PRO A 431 19.87 3.15 4.15
C PRO A 431 21.09 3.95 3.73
N ARG A 432 22.16 4.00 4.58
CA ARG A 432 23.40 4.67 4.24
C ARG A 432 24.26 3.84 3.30
N LYS A 433 24.21 2.50 3.43
CA LYS A 433 24.95 1.57 2.57
C LYS A 433 24.11 1.05 1.40
N GLY A 434 22.79 1.14 1.49
CA GLY A 434 21.87 0.54 0.54
C GLY A 434 21.92 -0.99 0.62
N THR A 435 21.84 -1.56 1.83
CA THR A 435 21.89 -3.01 2.05
C THR A 435 20.79 -3.47 2.99
N MET A 436 20.34 -4.71 2.79
CA MET A 436 19.36 -5.40 3.63
C MET A 436 19.97 -6.67 4.23
N SER A 437 19.52 -7.06 5.40
CA SER A 437 19.80 -8.37 5.99
C SER A 437 18.57 -8.89 6.73
N LEU A 438 18.27 -10.18 6.56
CA LEU A 438 17.16 -10.81 7.29
C LEU A 438 17.40 -10.67 8.80
N ASP A 439 16.36 -10.36 9.53
CA ASP A 439 16.37 -10.43 10.99
C ASP A 439 16.14 -11.90 11.40
N GLU A 440 17.17 -12.57 11.90
CA GLU A 440 17.12 -13.99 12.25
C GLU A 440 16.32 -14.26 13.55
N ASP A 441 16.01 -13.22 14.31
CA ASP A 441 15.23 -13.29 15.54
C ASP A 441 13.75 -12.94 15.35
N PHE A 442 13.31 -12.64 14.10
CA PHE A 442 11.94 -12.24 13.79
C PHE A 442 11.27 -13.18 12.78
N LEU A 443 10.26 -13.92 13.24
CA LEU A 443 9.33 -14.64 12.40
C LEU A 443 8.00 -14.78 13.12
N VAL A 444 6.91 -14.20 12.56
CA VAL A 444 5.55 -14.43 13.03
C VAL A 444 4.95 -15.60 12.28
N ASP A 445 4.51 -16.62 13.02
CA ASP A 445 3.92 -17.85 12.48
C ASP A 445 2.38 -17.80 12.53
N PHE A 446 1.74 -17.56 11.37
CA PHE A 446 0.28 -17.65 11.26
C PHE A 446 -0.24 -19.08 11.17
N GLY A 447 0.64 -20.07 11.08
CA GLY A 447 0.26 -21.49 11.06
C GLY A 447 -0.02 -22.09 12.44
N ASP A 448 0.51 -21.52 13.51
CA ASP A 448 0.37 -22.03 14.90
C ASP A 448 -0.61 -21.17 15.73
N LEU A 449 -1.80 -20.91 15.16
CA LEU A 449 -2.86 -20.18 15.85
C LEU A 449 -3.86 -21.13 16.54
N PRO A 450 -4.55 -20.69 17.61
CA PRO A 450 -5.48 -21.53 18.35
C PRO A 450 -6.62 -22.13 17.51
N ASP A 451 -7.08 -21.41 16.48
CA ASP A 451 -8.17 -21.84 15.61
C ASP A 451 -7.68 -22.69 14.42
N GLY A 452 -6.39 -22.66 14.13
CA GLY A 452 -5.74 -23.32 13.02
C GLY A 452 -4.97 -22.33 12.14
N PRO A 453 -4.40 -22.81 11.02
CA PRO A 453 -3.56 -21.98 10.15
C PRO A 453 -4.34 -20.85 9.49
N ALA A 454 -3.78 -19.65 9.55
CA ALA A 454 -4.25 -18.46 8.88
C ALA A 454 -3.19 -17.93 7.89
N ARG A 455 -3.54 -16.91 7.14
CA ARG A 455 -2.65 -16.16 6.26
C ARG A 455 -2.49 -14.74 6.75
N GLY A 456 -1.26 -14.22 6.80
CA GLY A 456 -0.98 -12.82 7.06
C GLY A 456 -0.93 -12.03 5.76
N HIS A 457 -1.55 -10.85 5.72
CA HIS A 457 -1.55 -9.98 4.54
C HIS A 457 -0.97 -8.60 4.86
N GLU A 458 -1.71 -7.52 4.71
CA GLU A 458 -1.18 -6.17 4.88
C GLU A 458 -0.75 -5.86 6.33
N ILE A 459 0.20 -4.93 6.47
CA ILE A 459 0.86 -4.53 7.71
C ILE A 459 0.74 -3.01 7.87
N ARG A 460 0.33 -2.54 9.06
CA ARG A 460 0.37 -1.13 9.47
C ARG A 460 0.82 -1.03 10.92
N TRP A 461 1.30 0.12 11.33
CA TRP A 461 1.55 0.42 12.75
C TRP A 461 1.09 1.81 13.14
N PRO A 462 0.90 2.07 14.44
CA PRO A 462 0.60 3.39 14.96
C PRO A 462 1.66 4.42 14.55
N ASP A 463 1.28 5.70 14.53
CA ASP A 463 2.15 6.83 14.19
C ASP A 463 2.56 6.93 12.71
N GLY A 464 2.17 5.98 11.87
CA GLY A 464 2.36 6.00 10.41
C GLY A 464 3.52 5.16 9.91
N ASP A 465 3.50 4.92 8.62
CA ASP A 465 4.43 4.10 7.86
C ASP A 465 4.64 4.68 6.45
N CYS A 466 5.51 4.09 5.65
CA CYS A 466 5.82 4.62 4.32
C CYS A 466 4.68 4.52 3.30
N THR A 467 3.54 3.89 3.64
CA THR A 467 2.38 3.78 2.76
C THR A 467 1.13 4.50 3.28
N SER A 468 1.19 5.12 4.47
CA SER A 468 0.06 5.80 5.11
C SER A 468 0.04 7.31 4.90
N ASP A 469 1.19 7.96 4.77
CA ASP A 469 1.29 9.41 4.85
C ASP A 469 1.43 10.08 3.49
N VAL A 470 0.59 11.09 3.27
CA VAL A 470 0.61 12.03 2.14
C VAL A 470 0.69 13.44 2.69
N TRP A 471 1.37 14.38 2.02
CA TRP A 471 1.53 15.76 2.44
C TRP A 471 0.87 16.75 1.48
N GLN A 472 0.32 17.84 2.06
CA GLN A 472 -0.21 18.99 1.32
C GLN A 472 0.85 20.01 0.96
#